data_3eb875ac1c08ee3cbace9149cdf70ffc
#
_entry.id   3eb875ac1c08ee3cbace9149cdf70ffc
#
_cell.length_a   1.000
_cell.length_b   1.000
_cell.length_c   1.000
_cell.angle_alpha   90.00
_cell.angle_beta   90.00
_cell.angle_gamma   90.00
#
_symmetry.space_group_name_H-M   'P 1'
#
loop_
_entity.id
_entity.type
_entity.pdbx_description
1 polymer ?
#
loop_
_entity_poly.entity_id
_entity_poly.type
_entity_poly.pdbx_seq_one_letter_code
_entity_poly.pdbx_strand_id
1 'polypeptide(L)'
;MKATLEKTFAGLAALLICTGASPAADLHPIVEVQSGYLFGAISDGKWIKADETAKLIGDDTTYRVYGLTQALGDAKGGKPKAVEDDVCTDTLAVSLSPKPDKGVVAIAASWNALPRKPGVVDPTQKVYIDAVRDFLKTKGIDQPKVKIDSILRVDLDGDGEDEVLISATNYFRKDERLPMRSPAGSYSMVFLRRVVAGKVESQLVEGEFHPKAYVRKEDSFDAPNAYKVIATLDLDGDGKMEIVVGSNYYEGEEITIYRCDPKKVEALLSVFCGA
;
A
#
# COMPACT_ATOMS: atom_id res chain seq x y z
N MET A 1 -41.56 82.15 10.88
CA MET A 1 -41.74 81.01 9.93
C MET A 1 -40.36 80.52 9.52
N LYS A 2 -39.88 79.40 10.06
CA LYS A 2 -38.65 78.78 9.67
C LYS A 2 -39.03 77.40 9.06
N ALA A 3 -38.75 77.21 7.79
CA ALA A 3 -38.89 75.94 7.11
C ALA A 3 -37.67 75.04 7.35
N THR A 4 -37.89 73.88 7.87
CA THR A 4 -36.86 72.87 8.10
C THR A 4 -36.81 71.91 6.88
N LEU A 5 -35.68 71.81 6.21
CA LEU A 5 -35.44 70.96 5.03
C LEU A 5 -34.89 69.63 5.53
N GLU A 6 -35.66 68.56 5.44
CA GLU A 6 -35.21 67.20 5.71
C GLU A 6 -34.47 66.65 4.49
N LYS A 7 -33.20 66.23 4.69
CA LYS A 7 -32.41 65.54 3.68
C LYS A 7 -32.50 64.01 3.93
N THR A 8 -33.20 63.31 3.06
CA THR A 8 -33.26 61.85 3.01
C THR A 8 -31.95 61.30 2.38
N PHE A 9 -31.14 60.59 3.14
CA PHE A 9 -29.99 59.84 2.63
C PHE A 9 -30.47 58.43 2.26
N ALA A 10 -30.48 58.12 0.97
CA ALA A 10 -30.66 56.76 0.47
C ALA A 10 -29.30 56.04 0.49
N GLY A 11 -29.11 55.15 1.46
CA GLY A 11 -27.90 54.30 1.54
C GLY A 11 -27.99 53.13 0.56
N LEU A 12 -27.17 53.11 -0.47
CA LEU A 12 -27.01 51.99 -1.40
C LEU A 12 -26.10 50.93 -0.74
N ALA A 13 -26.68 49.86 -0.21
CA ALA A 13 -25.93 48.72 0.32
C ALA A 13 -25.43 47.86 -0.86
N ALA A 14 -24.17 47.98 -1.18
CA ALA A 14 -23.50 47.07 -2.14
C ALA A 14 -23.30 45.72 -1.50
N LEU A 15 -24.05 44.70 -1.93
CA LEU A 15 -23.86 43.31 -1.55
C LEU A 15 -22.60 42.77 -2.26
N LEU A 16 -21.46 42.68 -1.56
CA LEU A 16 -20.29 41.97 -2.03
C LEU A 16 -20.60 40.45 -1.99
N ILE A 17 -20.91 39.87 -3.13
CA ILE A 17 -20.97 38.44 -3.31
C ILE A 17 -19.52 37.98 -3.41
N CYS A 18 -18.92 37.54 -2.29
CA CYS A 18 -17.68 36.79 -2.31
C CYS A 18 -17.97 35.40 -2.92
N THR A 19 -17.73 35.25 -4.21
CA THR A 19 -17.63 33.93 -4.85
C THR A 19 -16.34 33.27 -4.30
N GLY A 20 -16.46 32.61 -3.15
CA GLY A 20 -15.40 31.76 -2.63
C GLY A 20 -15.23 30.59 -3.60
N ALA A 21 -14.17 30.62 -4.40
CA ALA A 21 -13.70 29.39 -5.01
C ALA A 21 -13.41 28.43 -3.85
N SER A 22 -14.13 27.31 -3.77
CA SER A 22 -13.71 26.22 -2.87
C SER A 22 -12.26 25.90 -3.20
N PRO A 23 -11.35 25.84 -2.21
CA PRO A 23 -10.02 25.34 -2.47
C PRO A 23 -10.17 23.98 -3.14
N ALA A 24 -9.39 23.73 -4.20
CA ALA A 24 -9.31 22.42 -4.79
C ALA A 24 -8.98 21.44 -3.66
N ALA A 25 -9.70 20.33 -3.58
CA ALA A 25 -9.43 19.29 -2.58
C ALA A 25 -7.94 18.93 -2.64
N ASP A 26 -7.31 18.81 -1.49
CA ASP A 26 -5.91 18.39 -1.39
C ASP A 26 -5.86 16.89 -1.70
N LEU A 27 -5.68 16.56 -3.00
CA LEU A 27 -5.82 15.22 -3.55
C LEU A 27 -4.45 14.65 -3.91
N HIS A 28 -4.11 13.52 -3.33
CA HIS A 28 -2.85 12.80 -3.54
C HIS A 28 -3.10 11.39 -4.08
N PRO A 29 -3.33 11.21 -5.39
CA PRO A 29 -3.54 9.90 -6.00
C PRO A 29 -2.31 9.00 -5.87
N ILE A 30 -2.57 7.70 -5.66
CA ILE A 30 -1.57 6.64 -5.48
C ILE A 30 -1.79 5.60 -6.57
N VAL A 31 -0.71 5.28 -7.31
CA VAL A 31 -0.73 4.39 -8.48
C VAL A 31 0.33 3.31 -8.32
N GLU A 32 -0.01 2.07 -8.63
CA GLU A 32 0.95 1.01 -8.87
C GLU A 32 1.66 1.28 -10.20
N VAL A 33 2.99 1.12 -10.25
CA VAL A 33 3.80 1.65 -11.36
C VAL A 33 3.79 0.77 -12.60
N GLN A 34 3.83 -0.56 -12.47
CA GLN A 34 4.06 -1.47 -13.60
C GLN A 34 2.83 -1.58 -14.50
N SER A 35 1.66 -1.73 -13.90
CA SER A 35 0.37 -1.85 -14.58
C SER A 35 -0.38 -0.51 -14.66
N GLY A 36 0.02 0.47 -13.84
CA GLY A 36 -0.64 1.75 -13.74
C GLY A 36 -1.92 1.71 -12.88
N TYR A 37 -2.15 0.65 -12.12
CA TYR A 37 -3.39 0.48 -11.35
C TYR A 37 -3.53 1.54 -10.26
N LEU A 38 -4.72 2.14 -10.21
CA LEU A 38 -5.05 3.19 -9.25
C LEU A 38 -5.51 2.55 -7.94
N PHE A 39 -4.72 2.69 -6.88
CA PHE A 39 -5.15 2.30 -5.53
C PHE A 39 -6.31 3.15 -5.01
N GLY A 40 -6.21 4.43 -5.20
CA GLY A 40 -7.05 5.47 -4.64
C GLY A 40 -6.23 6.72 -4.38
N ALA A 41 -6.60 7.49 -3.35
CA ALA A 41 -5.90 8.71 -2.98
C ALA A 41 -6.00 9.00 -1.49
N ILE A 42 -5.16 9.95 -1.05
CA ILE A 42 -5.44 10.75 0.14
C ILE A 42 -6.16 12.02 -0.33
N SER A 43 -7.29 12.33 0.28
CA SER A 43 -8.04 13.58 0.04
C SER A 43 -8.41 14.19 1.38
N ASP A 44 -7.94 15.42 1.62
CA ASP A 44 -8.17 16.13 2.89
C ASP A 44 -7.81 15.25 4.12
N GLY A 45 -6.68 14.52 4.05
CA GLY A 45 -6.19 13.62 5.09
C GLY A 45 -6.95 12.30 5.26
N LYS A 46 -7.81 11.94 4.30
CA LYS A 46 -8.60 10.70 4.32
C LYS A 46 -8.26 9.79 3.15
N TRP A 47 -8.20 8.50 3.41
CA TRP A 47 -8.06 7.47 2.38
C TRP A 47 -9.38 7.32 1.61
N ILE A 48 -9.33 7.48 0.29
CA ILE A 48 -10.47 7.28 -0.61
C ILE A 48 -10.14 6.26 -1.69
N LYS A 49 -11.12 5.48 -2.12
CA LYS A 49 -10.95 4.39 -3.08
C LYS A 49 -10.77 4.89 -4.51
N ALA A 50 -10.36 3.98 -5.39
CA ALA A 50 -10.08 4.25 -6.80
C ALA A 50 -11.26 4.90 -7.54
N ASP A 51 -12.48 4.42 -7.34
CA ASP A 51 -13.69 4.92 -8.01
C ASP A 51 -14.06 6.36 -7.61
N GLU A 52 -13.84 6.73 -6.35
CA GLU A 52 -13.99 8.10 -5.86
C GLU A 52 -12.86 8.98 -6.38
N THR A 53 -11.63 8.50 -6.29
CA THR A 53 -10.42 9.18 -6.75
C THR A 53 -10.49 9.53 -8.24
N ALA A 54 -10.97 8.61 -9.07
CA ALA A 54 -11.07 8.77 -10.51
C ALA A 54 -11.94 9.97 -10.95
N LYS A 55 -12.91 10.35 -10.13
CA LYS A 55 -13.78 11.50 -10.38
C LYS A 55 -13.09 12.84 -10.10
N LEU A 56 -11.99 12.81 -9.34
CA LEU A 56 -11.28 13.99 -8.83
C LEU A 56 -9.95 14.24 -9.54
N ILE A 57 -9.33 13.22 -10.14
CA ILE A 57 -8.03 13.34 -10.84
C ILE A 57 -8.18 14.20 -12.10
N GLY A 58 -7.28 15.20 -12.23
CA GLY A 58 -7.15 16.04 -13.41
C GLY A 58 -6.38 15.39 -14.56
N ASP A 59 -6.30 16.08 -15.70
CA ASP A 59 -5.67 15.56 -16.91
C ASP A 59 -4.12 15.64 -16.91
N ASP A 60 -3.49 16.37 -15.98
CA ASP A 60 -2.03 16.59 -15.93
C ASP A 60 -1.53 16.56 -14.46
N THR A 61 -1.61 15.38 -13.87
CA THR A 61 -1.13 15.14 -12.49
C THR A 61 0.32 14.68 -12.52
N THR A 62 1.18 15.32 -11.72
CA THR A 62 2.59 14.89 -11.57
C THR A 62 2.72 13.95 -10.40
N TYR A 63 3.29 12.79 -10.66
CA TYR A 63 3.55 11.73 -9.68
C TYR A 63 5.05 11.60 -9.46
N ARG A 64 5.47 11.44 -8.21
CA ARG A 64 6.81 10.97 -7.88
C ARG A 64 6.81 9.46 -7.75
N VAL A 65 7.74 8.82 -8.46
CA VAL A 65 7.88 7.36 -8.52
C VAL A 65 8.87 6.89 -7.46
N TYR A 66 8.48 5.87 -6.71
CA TYR A 66 9.29 5.28 -5.66
C TYR A 66 9.52 3.77 -5.92
N GLY A 67 10.76 3.35 -5.71
CA GLY A 67 11.13 1.95 -5.50
C GLY A 67 11.31 1.67 -4.02
N LEU A 68 11.79 0.47 -3.70
CA LEU A 68 11.95 0.03 -2.31
C LEU A 68 12.87 0.95 -1.47
N THR A 69 13.95 1.46 -2.06
CA THR A 69 15.00 2.18 -1.31
C THR A 69 15.30 3.58 -1.84
N GLN A 70 14.61 4.03 -2.88
CA GLN A 70 14.89 5.33 -3.50
C GLN A 70 13.72 5.88 -4.31
N ALA A 71 13.67 7.21 -4.42
CA ALA A 71 12.88 7.88 -5.44
C ALA A 71 13.54 7.71 -6.81
N LEU A 72 12.73 7.51 -7.85
CA LEU A 72 13.18 7.17 -9.22
C LEU A 72 12.90 8.27 -10.24
N GLY A 73 12.38 9.42 -9.80
CA GLY A 73 12.02 10.54 -10.64
C GLY A 73 10.52 10.79 -10.70
N ASP A 74 10.10 11.64 -11.62
CA ASP A 74 8.72 12.05 -11.76
C ASP A 74 8.13 11.53 -13.09
N ALA A 75 6.83 11.25 -13.07
CA ALA A 75 6.03 10.92 -14.25
C ALA A 75 4.73 11.71 -14.23
N LYS A 76 4.15 11.98 -15.39
CA LYS A 76 2.83 12.59 -15.51
C LYS A 76 1.79 11.54 -15.79
N GLY A 77 0.59 11.72 -15.25
CA GLY A 77 -0.57 10.89 -15.53
C GLY A 77 -1.84 11.72 -15.59
N GLY A 78 -2.77 11.27 -16.39
CA GLY A 78 -4.07 11.90 -16.55
C GLY A 78 -5.18 11.12 -15.84
N LYS A 79 -6.41 11.35 -16.32
CA LYS A 79 -7.59 10.63 -15.82
C LYS A 79 -7.44 9.12 -15.98
N PRO A 80 -7.76 8.33 -14.93
CA PRO A 80 -7.75 6.90 -15.03
C PRO A 80 -8.80 6.37 -16.00
N LYS A 81 -8.50 5.21 -16.58
CA LYS A 81 -9.42 4.48 -17.46
C LYS A 81 -9.66 3.08 -16.89
N ALA A 82 -10.82 2.51 -17.17
CA ALA A 82 -11.07 1.12 -16.88
C ALA A 82 -10.06 0.24 -17.63
N VAL A 83 -9.58 -0.80 -16.98
CA VAL A 83 -8.75 -1.82 -17.62
C VAL A 83 -9.66 -2.63 -18.55
N GLU A 84 -9.29 -2.72 -19.83
CA GLU A 84 -10.02 -3.48 -20.85
C GLU A 84 -9.59 -4.96 -20.78
N ASP A 85 -9.94 -5.63 -19.68
CA ASP A 85 -9.64 -7.03 -19.44
C ASP A 85 -10.81 -7.66 -18.67
N ASP A 86 -11.29 -8.80 -19.14
CA ASP A 86 -12.48 -9.49 -18.59
C ASP A 86 -12.29 -9.94 -17.14
N VAL A 87 -11.04 -10.10 -16.69
CA VAL A 87 -10.71 -10.51 -15.31
C VAL A 87 -10.38 -9.35 -14.38
N CYS A 88 -10.26 -8.12 -14.91
CA CYS A 88 -9.90 -6.91 -14.14
C CYS A 88 -10.96 -5.80 -14.28
N THR A 89 -12.23 -6.17 -14.39
CA THR A 89 -13.35 -5.28 -14.76
C THR A 89 -13.55 -4.06 -13.86
N ASP A 90 -13.19 -4.18 -12.57
CA ASP A 90 -13.32 -3.10 -11.58
C ASP A 90 -12.03 -2.32 -11.37
N THR A 91 -10.99 -2.63 -12.14
CA THR A 91 -9.67 -2.00 -12.00
C THR A 91 -9.57 -0.77 -12.88
N LEU A 92 -9.11 0.33 -12.30
CA LEU A 92 -8.82 1.58 -12.98
C LEU A 92 -7.32 1.77 -13.13
N ALA A 93 -6.85 2.25 -14.28
CA ALA A 93 -5.43 2.47 -14.54
C ALA A 93 -5.14 3.90 -15.00
N VAL A 94 -4.04 4.45 -14.53
CA VAL A 94 -3.45 5.73 -14.95
C VAL A 94 -2.27 5.44 -15.87
N SER A 95 -2.29 6.02 -17.08
CA SER A 95 -1.15 5.94 -17.99
C SER A 95 -0.06 6.93 -17.56
N LEU A 96 1.05 6.44 -17.03
CA LEU A 96 2.19 7.26 -16.62
C LEU A 96 3.11 7.56 -17.82
N SER A 97 3.57 8.82 -17.94
CA SER A 97 4.50 9.28 -18.98
C SER A 97 5.59 10.20 -18.40
N PRO A 98 6.91 9.91 -18.63
CA PRO A 98 7.37 8.68 -19.27
C PRO A 98 6.95 7.46 -18.45
N LYS A 99 6.72 6.31 -19.13
CA LYS A 99 6.45 5.05 -18.41
C LYS A 99 7.71 4.69 -17.61
N PRO A 100 7.62 4.54 -16.27
CA PRO A 100 8.79 4.18 -15.49
C PRO A 100 9.23 2.74 -15.80
N ASP A 101 10.52 2.54 -16.04
CA ASP A 101 11.09 1.19 -16.24
C ASP A 101 11.12 0.38 -14.93
N LYS A 102 11.17 1.09 -13.80
CA LYS A 102 11.26 0.53 -12.45
C LYS A 102 10.39 1.35 -11.52
N GLY A 103 10.06 0.78 -10.40
CA GLY A 103 9.25 1.42 -9.38
C GLY A 103 8.18 0.48 -8.86
N VAL A 104 7.58 0.87 -7.77
CA VAL A 104 6.51 0.12 -7.12
C VAL A 104 5.27 1.00 -6.98
N VAL A 105 5.46 2.21 -6.43
CA VAL A 105 4.37 3.16 -6.17
C VAL A 105 4.74 4.52 -6.75
N ALA A 106 3.77 5.16 -7.37
CA ALA A 106 3.82 6.55 -7.77
C ALA A 106 2.72 7.33 -7.01
N ILE A 107 3.10 8.46 -6.42
CA ILE A 107 2.17 9.30 -5.65
C ILE A 107 2.32 10.76 -6.05
N ALA A 108 1.18 11.45 -6.19
CA ALA A 108 1.15 12.89 -6.40
C ALA A 108 1.07 13.61 -5.04
N ALA A 109 2.21 13.75 -4.38
CA ALA A 109 2.32 14.38 -3.07
C ALA A 109 3.37 15.49 -3.06
N SER A 110 3.17 16.50 -2.19
CA SER A 110 4.13 17.58 -1.97
C SER A 110 5.25 17.21 -1.01
N TRP A 111 5.07 16.16 -0.21
CA TRP A 111 6.07 15.65 0.73
C TRP A 111 6.96 14.55 0.12
N ASN A 112 8.01 14.18 0.83
CA ASN A 112 8.83 13.03 0.48
C ASN A 112 8.22 11.76 1.10
N ALA A 113 7.59 10.91 0.29
CA ALA A 113 7.00 9.66 0.76
C ALA A 113 8.04 8.59 1.18
N LEU A 114 9.33 8.82 1.00
CA LEU A 114 10.40 7.94 1.50
C LEU A 114 11.30 8.70 2.49
N PRO A 115 10.79 9.14 3.65
CA PRO A 115 11.57 9.92 4.60
C PRO A 115 12.70 9.10 5.24
N ARG A 116 12.53 7.79 5.39
CA ARG A 116 13.50 6.84 5.94
C ARG A 116 13.69 5.67 5.00
N LYS A 117 14.94 5.36 4.68
CA LYS A 117 15.27 4.31 3.69
C LYS A 117 15.38 2.96 4.35
N PRO A 118 14.69 1.92 3.86
CA PRO A 118 14.87 0.57 4.35
C PRO A 118 16.29 0.07 4.09
N GLY A 119 16.89 -0.54 5.11
CA GLY A 119 18.11 -1.32 4.99
C GLY A 119 17.78 -2.79 4.70
N VAL A 120 18.47 -3.38 3.72
CA VAL A 120 18.33 -4.81 3.41
C VAL A 120 19.25 -5.62 4.33
N VAL A 121 18.71 -6.64 4.95
CA VAL A 121 19.43 -7.52 5.89
C VAL A 121 19.59 -8.90 5.29
N ASP A 122 20.70 -9.58 5.61
CA ASP A 122 20.96 -10.97 5.18
C ASP A 122 19.87 -11.91 5.74
N PRO A 123 19.11 -12.60 4.88
CA PRO A 123 18.03 -13.50 5.29
C PRO A 123 18.51 -14.78 5.95
N THR A 124 19.81 -15.06 5.93
CA THR A 124 20.40 -16.28 6.55
C THR A 124 20.71 -16.11 8.04
N GLN A 125 20.49 -14.93 8.61
CA GLN A 125 20.75 -14.67 10.02
C GLN A 125 19.87 -15.54 10.93
N LYS A 126 20.52 -16.28 11.83
CA LYS A 126 19.90 -17.26 12.71
C LYS A 126 18.75 -16.67 13.56
N VAL A 127 18.91 -15.46 14.06
CA VAL A 127 17.91 -14.80 14.90
C VAL A 127 16.55 -14.63 14.18
N TYR A 128 16.58 -14.35 12.89
CA TYR A 128 15.35 -14.20 12.10
C TYR A 128 14.79 -15.56 11.67
N ILE A 129 15.66 -16.51 11.33
CA ILE A 129 15.24 -17.90 11.04
C ILE A 129 14.53 -18.51 12.25
N ASP A 130 15.07 -18.31 13.46
CA ASP A 130 14.46 -18.83 14.69
C ASP A 130 13.12 -18.13 14.98
N ALA A 131 13.04 -16.80 14.79
CA ALA A 131 11.80 -16.06 14.96
C ALA A 131 10.69 -16.51 13.99
N VAL A 132 11.03 -16.72 12.70
CA VAL A 132 10.10 -17.28 11.70
C VAL A 132 9.66 -18.69 12.09
N ARG A 133 10.62 -19.54 12.52
CA ARG A 133 10.32 -20.91 12.95
C ARG A 133 9.33 -20.94 14.12
N ASP A 134 9.59 -20.13 15.12
CA ASP A 134 8.72 -20.09 16.32
C ASP A 134 7.35 -19.52 16.00
N PHE A 135 7.28 -18.51 15.13
CA PHE A 135 5.99 -17.99 14.66
C PHE A 135 5.20 -19.05 13.88
N LEU A 136 5.83 -19.79 12.96
CA LEU A 136 5.18 -20.85 12.17
C LEU A 136 4.65 -21.99 13.05
N LYS A 137 5.34 -22.32 14.14
CA LYS A 137 4.82 -23.29 15.14
C LYS A 137 3.50 -22.81 15.76
N THR A 138 3.35 -21.52 16.05
CA THR A 138 2.07 -20.98 16.54
C THR A 138 0.93 -21.11 15.54
N LYS A 139 1.26 -21.31 14.24
CA LYS A 139 0.31 -21.54 13.15
C LYS A 139 0.07 -23.03 12.86
N GLY A 140 0.58 -23.92 13.72
CA GLY A 140 0.39 -25.37 13.60
C GLY A 140 1.35 -26.08 12.64
N ILE A 141 2.42 -25.40 12.21
CA ILE A 141 3.47 -26.02 11.42
C ILE A 141 4.62 -26.40 12.35
N ASP A 142 4.58 -27.61 12.90
CA ASP A 142 5.50 -28.04 13.99
C ASP A 142 6.96 -28.15 13.56
N GLN A 143 7.21 -28.56 12.31
CA GLN A 143 8.56 -28.73 11.75
C GLN A 143 8.74 -27.86 10.47
N PRO A 144 8.70 -26.54 10.59
CA PRO A 144 8.74 -25.67 9.43
C PRO A 144 10.09 -25.70 8.73
N LYS A 145 10.07 -25.86 7.41
CA LYS A 145 11.24 -25.58 6.55
C LYS A 145 11.29 -24.08 6.31
N VAL A 146 12.00 -23.38 7.17
CA VAL A 146 12.09 -21.93 7.11
C VAL A 146 12.85 -21.50 5.85
N LYS A 147 12.19 -20.63 5.06
CA LYS A 147 12.78 -19.91 3.93
C LYS A 147 12.36 -18.45 4.02
N ILE A 148 13.34 -17.58 4.17
CA ILE A 148 13.12 -16.13 4.18
C ILE A 148 13.54 -15.59 2.82
N ASP A 149 12.67 -14.82 2.17
CA ASP A 149 12.97 -14.19 0.89
C ASP A 149 13.65 -12.84 1.06
N SER A 150 13.19 -12.05 2.04
CA SER A 150 13.77 -10.74 2.31
C SER A 150 13.56 -10.32 3.76
N ILE A 151 14.50 -9.52 4.26
CA ILE A 151 14.41 -8.84 5.54
C ILE A 151 14.74 -7.37 5.31
N LEU A 152 13.87 -6.50 5.78
CA LEU A 152 14.05 -5.05 5.74
C LEU A 152 14.09 -4.52 7.17
N ARG A 153 14.98 -3.56 7.41
CA ARG A 153 15.01 -2.76 8.64
C ARG A 153 14.70 -1.32 8.28
N VAL A 154 13.74 -0.74 8.95
CA VAL A 154 13.33 0.64 8.73
C VAL A 154 12.57 1.15 9.95
N ASP A 155 12.85 2.36 10.36
CA ASP A 155 12.07 3.10 11.35
C ASP A 155 10.74 3.52 10.71
N LEU A 156 9.67 2.75 10.95
CA LEU A 156 8.36 2.97 10.32
C LEU A 156 7.59 4.13 10.94
N ASP A 157 7.72 4.35 12.23
CA ASP A 157 6.91 5.33 12.97
C ASP A 157 7.66 6.61 13.37
N GLY A 158 8.97 6.68 13.08
CA GLY A 158 9.80 7.86 13.29
C GLY A 158 10.30 8.02 14.73
N ASP A 159 10.32 6.95 15.51
CA ASP A 159 10.76 6.98 16.91
C ASP A 159 12.28 6.82 17.07
N GLY A 160 12.99 6.49 15.99
CA GLY A 160 14.45 6.30 15.93
C GLY A 160 14.88 4.86 16.16
N GLU A 161 13.96 3.91 16.36
CA GLU A 161 14.23 2.48 16.42
C GLU A 161 13.72 1.77 15.15
N ASP A 162 14.58 0.95 14.50
CA ASP A 162 14.15 0.24 13.31
C ASP A 162 13.23 -0.94 13.64
N GLU A 163 12.10 -0.99 12.98
CA GLU A 163 11.32 -2.21 12.83
C GLU A 163 11.97 -3.16 11.84
N VAL A 164 11.60 -4.43 11.95
CA VAL A 164 12.06 -5.48 11.03
C VAL A 164 10.87 -6.12 10.33
N LEU A 165 10.83 -5.98 9.01
CA LEU A 165 9.85 -6.61 8.13
C LEU A 165 10.47 -7.86 7.50
N ILE A 166 9.81 -9.01 7.66
CA ILE A 166 10.28 -10.30 7.13
C ILE A 166 9.23 -10.85 6.16
N SER A 167 9.65 -11.03 4.91
CA SER A 167 8.89 -11.80 3.93
C SER A 167 9.44 -13.21 3.85
N ALA A 168 8.60 -14.21 4.11
CA ALA A 168 9.00 -15.60 4.15
C ALA A 168 7.98 -16.51 3.49
N THR A 169 8.44 -17.38 2.57
CA THR A 169 7.58 -18.35 1.89
C THR A 169 8.38 -19.58 1.48
N ASN A 170 7.75 -20.75 1.53
CA ASN A 170 8.34 -22.01 1.03
C ASN A 170 7.62 -22.54 -0.23
N TYR A 171 6.78 -21.73 -0.87
CA TYR A 171 6.06 -22.14 -2.06
C TYR A 171 6.94 -22.33 -3.30
N PHE A 172 7.96 -21.48 -3.47
CA PHE A 172 8.80 -21.52 -4.67
C PHE A 172 9.64 -22.78 -4.76
N ARG A 173 9.51 -23.45 -5.89
CA ARG A 173 10.31 -24.60 -6.30
C ARG A 173 11.35 -24.18 -7.34
N LYS A 174 12.07 -25.14 -7.91
CA LYS A 174 13.14 -24.90 -8.88
C LYS A 174 12.71 -24.12 -10.13
N ASP A 175 11.43 -24.16 -10.50
CA ASP A 175 10.85 -23.49 -11.67
C ASP A 175 10.24 -22.12 -11.33
N GLU A 176 10.36 -21.68 -10.08
CA GLU A 176 9.83 -20.40 -9.56
C GLU A 176 8.30 -20.18 -9.78
N ARG A 177 7.58 -21.23 -10.13
CA ARG A 177 6.12 -21.15 -10.26
C ARG A 177 5.45 -21.48 -8.94
N LEU A 178 4.38 -20.74 -8.66
CA LEU A 178 3.51 -21.05 -7.54
C LEU A 178 2.82 -22.40 -7.79
N PRO A 179 2.68 -23.25 -6.76
CA PRO A 179 1.93 -24.48 -6.91
C PRO A 179 0.44 -24.16 -7.05
N MET A 180 -0.26 -24.97 -7.83
CA MET A 180 -1.73 -24.88 -7.95
C MET A 180 -2.47 -25.36 -6.69
N ARG A 181 -1.77 -25.86 -5.68
CA ARG A 181 -2.32 -26.38 -4.42
C ARG A 181 -1.32 -26.20 -3.32
N SER A 182 -1.81 -25.95 -2.11
CA SER A 182 -0.98 -25.77 -0.93
C SER A 182 -0.55 -27.11 -0.32
N PRO A 183 0.73 -27.50 -0.39
CA PRO A 183 1.22 -28.69 0.28
C PRO A 183 1.15 -28.56 1.80
N ALA A 184 1.12 -29.70 2.53
CA ALA A 184 1.25 -29.69 3.97
C ALA A 184 2.57 -29.02 4.42
N GLY A 185 2.51 -28.18 5.43
CA GLY A 185 3.65 -27.42 5.95
C GLY A 185 4.05 -26.23 5.08
N SER A 186 3.27 -25.90 4.04
CA SER A 186 3.52 -24.70 3.25
C SER A 186 2.97 -23.45 3.91
N TYR A 187 3.59 -22.32 3.57
CA TYR A 187 3.24 -21.00 4.09
C TYR A 187 3.77 -19.90 3.19
N SER A 188 3.14 -18.75 3.28
CA SER A 188 3.69 -17.48 2.86
C SER A 188 3.25 -16.40 3.83
N MET A 189 4.12 -15.47 4.18
CA MET A 189 3.79 -14.40 5.11
C MET A 189 4.71 -13.20 5.00
N VAL A 190 4.15 -12.06 5.38
CA VAL A 190 4.87 -10.86 5.81
C VAL A 190 4.60 -10.66 7.28
N PHE A 191 5.64 -10.59 8.10
CA PHE A 191 5.47 -10.28 9.49
C PHE A 191 6.45 -9.21 9.97
N LEU A 192 5.96 -8.39 10.88
CA LEU A 192 6.62 -7.25 11.45
C LEU A 192 7.11 -7.59 12.85
N ARG A 193 8.35 -7.22 13.15
CA ARG A 193 8.92 -7.26 14.49
C ARG A 193 9.30 -5.86 14.92
N ARG A 194 8.89 -5.49 16.12
CA ARG A 194 9.20 -4.18 16.73
C ARG A 194 9.52 -4.34 18.21
N VAL A 195 10.12 -3.31 18.79
CA VAL A 195 10.32 -3.23 20.23
C VAL A 195 9.17 -2.44 20.84
N VAL A 196 8.41 -3.07 21.73
CA VAL A 196 7.33 -2.43 22.48
C VAL A 196 7.63 -2.55 23.96
N ALA A 197 7.76 -1.43 24.65
CA ALA A 197 8.13 -1.38 26.07
C ALA A 197 9.37 -2.25 26.41
N GLY A 198 10.40 -2.21 25.57
CA GLY A 198 11.66 -2.96 25.73
C GLY A 198 11.57 -4.45 25.43
N LYS A 199 10.48 -4.92 24.84
CA LYS A 199 10.30 -6.32 24.42
C LYS A 199 10.07 -6.41 22.92
N VAL A 200 10.69 -7.42 22.28
CA VAL A 200 10.42 -7.69 20.88
C VAL A 200 9.06 -8.37 20.72
N GLU A 201 8.16 -7.71 20.00
CA GLU A 201 6.87 -8.25 19.62
C GLU A 201 6.84 -8.57 18.13
N SER A 202 6.04 -9.56 17.74
CA SER A 202 5.85 -9.98 16.35
C SER A 202 4.38 -9.89 15.99
N GLN A 203 4.09 -9.26 14.85
CA GLN A 203 2.74 -9.01 14.35
C GLN A 203 2.65 -9.49 12.91
N LEU A 204 1.64 -10.31 12.58
CA LEU A 204 1.35 -10.70 11.20
C LEU A 204 0.81 -9.49 10.45
N VAL A 205 1.42 -9.14 9.32
CA VAL A 205 0.90 -8.14 8.39
C VAL A 205 -0.07 -8.82 7.44
N GLU A 206 0.41 -9.87 6.75
CA GLU A 206 -0.39 -10.67 5.84
C GLU A 206 0.21 -12.07 5.73
N GLY A 207 -0.62 -13.09 5.48
CA GLY A 207 -0.10 -14.44 5.26
C GLY A 207 -1.10 -15.56 5.37
N GLU A 208 -0.71 -16.68 4.79
CA GLU A 208 -1.46 -17.94 4.82
C GLU A 208 -0.58 -19.09 5.27
N PHE A 209 -1.21 -20.07 5.93
CA PHE A 209 -0.54 -21.18 6.57
C PHE A 209 -1.31 -22.47 6.33
N HIS A 210 -0.64 -23.50 5.83
CA HIS A 210 -1.22 -24.80 5.50
C HIS A 210 -0.57 -25.91 6.35
N PRO A 211 -0.95 -26.06 7.63
CA PRO A 211 -0.41 -27.15 8.48
C PRO A 211 -0.74 -28.53 7.92
N LYS A 212 -1.84 -28.64 7.18
CA LYS A 212 -2.28 -29.87 6.47
C LYS A 212 -2.37 -29.59 4.98
N ALA A 213 -2.16 -30.60 4.16
CA ALA A 213 -2.40 -30.50 2.73
C ALA A 213 -3.87 -30.17 2.47
N TYR A 214 -4.09 -29.33 1.47
CA TYR A 214 -5.44 -29.06 1.00
C TYR A 214 -6.13 -30.33 0.53
N VAL A 215 -7.32 -30.56 1.03
CA VAL A 215 -8.21 -31.63 0.58
C VAL A 215 -9.27 -31.00 -0.31
N ARG A 216 -9.24 -31.33 -1.61
CA ARG A 216 -10.20 -30.81 -2.57
C ARG A 216 -11.63 -31.12 -2.13
N LYS A 217 -12.43 -30.07 -1.91
CA LYS A 217 -13.88 -30.15 -1.87
C LYS A 217 -14.40 -29.82 -3.25
N GLU A 218 -15.55 -30.39 -3.64
CA GLU A 218 -16.23 -29.98 -4.86
C GLU A 218 -16.38 -28.45 -4.87
N ASP A 219 -16.04 -27.82 -5.97
CA ASP A 219 -16.11 -26.37 -6.19
C ASP A 219 -15.18 -25.48 -5.35
N SER A 220 -14.10 -26.00 -4.79
CA SER A 220 -13.10 -25.18 -4.10
C SER A 220 -11.73 -25.26 -4.77
N PHE A 221 -11.16 -24.10 -5.01
CA PHE A 221 -9.81 -23.90 -5.51
C PHE A 221 -8.93 -23.35 -4.39
N ASP A 222 -7.73 -23.91 -4.21
CA ASP A 222 -6.79 -23.49 -3.20
C ASP A 222 -5.49 -23.08 -3.91
N ALA A 223 -5.51 -21.86 -4.47
CA ALA A 223 -4.32 -21.27 -5.03
C ALA A 223 -3.57 -20.53 -3.93
N PRO A 224 -2.35 -20.97 -3.57
CA PRO A 224 -1.58 -20.28 -2.55
C PRO A 224 -1.10 -18.92 -3.03
N ASN A 225 -1.09 -17.95 -2.11
CA ASN A 225 -0.55 -16.61 -2.32
C ASN A 225 0.87 -16.49 -1.79
N ALA A 226 1.76 -15.90 -2.58
CA ALA A 226 3.10 -15.55 -2.14
C ALA A 226 3.17 -14.06 -1.80
N TYR A 227 3.31 -13.74 -0.53
CA TYR A 227 3.33 -12.38 0.00
C TYR A 227 4.76 -11.86 0.16
N LYS A 228 4.97 -10.59 -0.23
CA LYS A 228 6.26 -9.93 -0.10
C LYS A 228 6.10 -8.42 0.13
N VAL A 229 6.91 -7.86 1.02
CA VAL A 229 7.04 -6.40 1.13
C VAL A 229 7.73 -5.87 -0.12
N ILE A 230 7.09 -4.94 -0.81
CA ILE A 230 7.59 -4.32 -2.04
C ILE A 230 7.95 -2.85 -1.88
N ALA A 231 7.36 -2.15 -0.90
CA ALA A 231 7.75 -0.80 -0.49
C ALA A 231 7.36 -0.52 0.96
N THR A 232 8.00 0.50 1.55
CA THR A 232 7.56 1.18 2.76
C THR A 232 7.61 2.68 2.49
N LEU A 233 6.47 3.37 2.61
CA LEU A 233 6.31 4.76 2.18
C LEU A 233 5.33 5.48 3.11
N ASP A 234 5.62 6.72 3.43
CA ASP A 234 4.70 7.66 4.09
C ASP A 234 3.71 8.18 3.03
N LEU A 235 2.62 7.46 2.84
CA LEU A 235 1.67 7.73 1.76
C LEU A 235 0.61 8.78 2.11
N ASP A 236 0.36 9.04 3.39
CA ASP A 236 -0.60 10.06 3.82
C ASP A 236 0.03 11.32 4.42
N GLY A 237 1.37 11.36 4.50
CA GLY A 237 2.13 12.53 4.94
C GLY A 237 2.08 12.76 6.45
N ASP A 238 1.72 11.74 7.24
CA ASP A 238 1.65 11.84 8.70
C ASP A 238 3.01 11.61 9.39
N GLY A 239 4.04 11.30 8.60
CA GLY A 239 5.40 10.99 9.05
C GLY A 239 5.62 9.53 9.41
N LYS A 240 4.61 8.69 9.40
CA LYS A 240 4.74 7.23 9.53
C LYS A 240 4.71 6.59 8.15
N MET A 241 5.28 5.40 8.04
CA MET A 241 5.38 4.72 6.74
C MET A 241 4.43 3.54 6.69
N GLU A 242 3.57 3.53 5.69
CA GLU A 242 2.76 2.37 5.34
C GLU A 242 3.62 1.27 4.71
N ILE A 243 3.18 0.03 4.86
CA ILE A 243 3.79 -1.16 4.28
C ILE A 243 3.00 -1.56 3.03
N VAL A 244 3.67 -1.60 1.89
CA VAL A 244 3.07 -2.09 0.65
C VAL A 244 3.48 -3.54 0.44
N VAL A 245 2.48 -4.42 0.41
CA VAL A 245 2.66 -5.87 0.24
C VAL A 245 2.12 -6.29 -1.12
N GLY A 246 2.98 -6.89 -1.93
CA GLY A 246 2.58 -7.59 -3.14
C GLY A 246 2.24 -9.04 -2.81
N SER A 247 1.19 -9.55 -3.42
CA SER A 247 0.72 -10.92 -3.36
C SER A 247 0.58 -11.46 -4.77
N ASN A 248 1.12 -12.63 -5.02
CA ASN A 248 0.98 -13.32 -6.30
C ASN A 248 0.39 -14.70 -6.04
N TYR A 249 -0.57 -15.07 -6.84
CA TYR A 249 -1.07 -16.42 -6.90
C TYR A 249 -1.02 -16.94 -8.35
N TYR A 250 -1.55 -18.11 -8.60
CA TYR A 250 -1.46 -18.81 -9.88
C TYR A 250 -1.99 -18.00 -11.09
N GLU A 251 -3.07 -17.24 -10.93
CA GLU A 251 -3.76 -16.52 -12.02
C GLU A 251 -3.89 -15.01 -11.80
N GLY A 252 -3.18 -14.44 -10.82
CA GLY A 252 -3.31 -13.02 -10.59
C GLY A 252 -2.35 -12.45 -9.55
N GLU A 253 -2.52 -11.17 -9.34
CA GLU A 253 -1.76 -10.40 -8.37
C GLU A 253 -2.67 -9.46 -7.58
N GLU A 254 -2.31 -9.25 -6.34
CA GLU A 254 -2.89 -8.21 -5.50
C GLU A 254 -1.78 -7.41 -4.85
N ILE A 255 -1.97 -6.10 -4.74
CA ILE A 255 -1.06 -5.24 -4.00
C ILE A 255 -1.90 -4.47 -2.98
N THR A 256 -1.54 -4.59 -1.71
CA THR A 256 -2.27 -3.97 -0.60
C THR A 256 -1.36 -3.07 0.22
N ILE A 257 -1.89 -1.90 0.58
CA ILE A 257 -1.27 -0.92 1.46
C ILE A 257 -1.78 -1.14 2.87
N TYR A 258 -0.85 -1.35 3.83
CA TYR A 258 -1.16 -1.60 5.24
C TYR A 258 -0.61 -0.49 6.13
N ARG A 259 -1.43 -0.06 7.09
CA ARG A 259 -0.97 0.66 8.29
C ARG A 259 -0.77 -0.35 9.42
N CYS A 260 0.36 -0.24 10.10
CA CYS A 260 0.75 -1.14 11.17
C CYS A 260 1.01 -0.40 12.47
N ASP A 261 -0.02 -0.21 13.27
CA ASP A 261 0.12 0.25 14.64
C ASP A 261 0.47 -0.91 15.58
N PRO A 262 1.02 -0.65 16.80
CA PRO A 262 1.38 -1.72 17.73
C PRO A 262 0.25 -2.69 18.08
N LYS A 263 -1.00 -2.27 17.96
CA LYS A 263 -2.18 -3.08 18.32
C LYS A 263 -2.99 -3.55 17.12
N LYS A 264 -2.77 -3.00 15.93
CA LYS A 264 -3.64 -3.24 14.77
C LYS A 264 -2.84 -3.20 13.48
N VAL A 265 -3.11 -4.17 12.62
CA VAL A 265 -2.81 -4.11 11.19
C VAL A 265 -4.10 -3.80 10.45
N GLU A 266 -4.07 -2.82 9.57
CA GLU A 266 -5.22 -2.34 8.82
C GLU A 266 -4.88 -2.26 7.34
N ALA A 267 -5.62 -2.98 6.50
CA ALA A 267 -5.58 -2.79 5.06
C ALA A 267 -6.32 -1.49 4.71
N LEU A 268 -5.64 -0.59 4.03
CA LEU A 268 -6.14 0.74 3.69
C LEU A 268 -6.71 0.78 2.27
N LEU A 269 -5.89 0.40 1.30
CA LEU A 269 -6.24 0.33 -0.11
C LEU A 269 -5.63 -0.92 -0.72
N SER A 270 -6.29 -1.50 -1.71
CA SER A 270 -5.74 -2.58 -2.53
C SER A 270 -6.10 -2.41 -4.00
N VAL A 271 -5.28 -3.00 -4.85
CA VAL A 271 -5.57 -3.24 -6.26
C VAL A 271 -5.38 -4.72 -6.55
N PHE A 272 -6.27 -5.26 -7.33
CA PHE A 272 -6.30 -6.67 -7.69
C PHE A 272 -6.54 -6.82 -9.19
N CYS A 273 -5.87 -7.76 -9.80
CA CYS A 273 -6.15 -8.21 -11.16
C CYS A 273 -5.87 -9.70 -11.26
N GLY A 274 -6.88 -10.46 -11.62
CA GLY A 274 -6.80 -11.90 -11.79
C GLY A 274 -8.15 -12.58 -11.79
N ALA A 275 -8.17 -13.89 -12.13
CA ALA A 275 -9.37 -14.73 -12.19
C ALA A 275 -9.62 -15.53 -10.90
#